data_c8b0e87fd3c3fbab9d61570707cbab8c
#
_entry.id   c8b0e87fd3c3fbab9d61570707cbab8c
#
_cell.length_a   1.000
_cell.length_b   1.000
_cell.length_c   1.000
_cell.angle_alpha   90.00
_cell.angle_beta   90.00
_cell.angle_gamma   90.00
#
_symmetry.space_group_name_H-M   'P 1'
#
loop_
_entity.id
_entity.type
_entity.pdbx_description
1 polymer ?
#
loop_
_entity_poly.entity_id
_entity_poly.type
_entity_poly.pdbx_seq_one_letter_code
_entity_poly.pdbx_strand_id
1 'polypeptide(L)'
;LEPALRTPGHPDRCLAGVVSLFLLGRTVPVETLAPAPVRPEQLVGLGLAEETEGGLRSTVDLRPHASDDGTELYVASDLGESQRPGVLRRDHVLGIGQASLTLAQTTDRRRVDRALDLGTGCGIQTFHLLAHAGHVTATDVSDRALGFTRFNLLLNARALGLDPARPEARVSLRRGSLLEPVRGETFDLVVSNPPFVITPRPAGERPEDRFTYRDGGLPGDRIVADLVRELPAVLAPGGTAHLLGNWEVLAPEPGDGRPAAERWMLRPQRWVPEGVDAWWIQRELAGPEEYAETWLRDAAESRDGEHYERAYRAYLDDFAARGVEAVGFGLIRLRRPARPGEVLRRFEHLPHPVQQPLAPALAAAWERADRLAASGPQWLDVRLVAAEDVTEERHQRPGAEHPGVILLRQGAGLRRTVVLTSEAAGFAGACDGELSARQILGALAVLLDWAGDERQRLAEEVRHLVLDGFLVPQESAPPSA
;
A
#
# COMPACT_ATOMS: atom_id res chain seq x y z
N LEU A 1 19.42 22.73 -15.35
CA LEU A 1 20.74 22.27 -14.84
C LEU A 1 21.89 22.64 -15.77
N GLU A 2 21.83 22.29 -17.05
CA GLU A 2 22.92 22.52 -18.02
C GLU A 2 23.41 23.97 -18.06
N PRO A 3 22.56 25.04 -18.16
CA PRO A 3 23.03 26.42 -18.13
C PRO A 3 23.77 26.76 -16.83
N ALA A 4 23.28 26.32 -15.68
CA ALA A 4 23.92 26.57 -14.38
C ALA A 4 25.28 25.87 -14.24
N LEU A 5 25.41 24.64 -14.76
CA LEU A 5 26.68 23.91 -14.76
C LEU A 5 27.75 24.53 -15.68
N ARG A 6 27.34 25.05 -16.86
CA ARG A 6 28.26 25.60 -17.88
C ARG A 6 28.71 27.03 -17.62
N THR A 7 27.98 27.78 -16.79
CA THR A 7 28.28 29.20 -16.53
C THR A 7 29.11 29.33 -15.26
N PRO A 8 30.41 29.71 -15.35
CA PRO A 8 31.21 29.99 -14.17
C PRO A 8 30.57 31.09 -13.31
N GLY A 9 30.50 30.89 -11.99
CA GLY A 9 29.93 31.87 -11.06
C GLY A 9 28.39 31.92 -11.01
N HIS A 10 27.67 31.03 -11.74
CA HIS A 10 26.21 30.94 -11.59
C HIS A 10 25.81 30.59 -10.14
N PRO A 11 24.85 31.31 -9.53
CA PRO A 11 24.50 31.09 -8.10
C PRO A 11 24.06 29.66 -7.81
N ASP A 12 23.37 28.99 -8.73
CA ASP A 12 22.90 27.66 -8.56
C ASP A 12 23.88 26.55 -9.03
N ARG A 13 25.12 26.91 -9.37
CA ARG A 13 26.08 25.95 -9.94
C ARG A 13 26.35 24.77 -8.99
N CYS A 14 26.51 25.03 -7.69
CA CYS A 14 26.73 24.02 -6.69
C CYS A 14 25.51 23.09 -6.55
N LEU A 15 24.29 23.66 -6.46
CA LEU A 15 23.06 22.88 -6.41
C LEU A 15 22.87 22.00 -7.66
N ALA A 16 23.13 22.58 -8.83
CA ALA A 16 23.08 21.83 -10.08
C ALA A 16 24.11 20.70 -10.12
N GLY A 17 25.30 20.91 -9.52
CA GLY A 17 26.31 19.88 -9.33
C GLY A 17 25.83 18.74 -8.42
N VAL A 18 25.28 19.07 -7.26
CA VAL A 18 24.74 18.09 -6.31
C VAL A 18 23.60 17.26 -6.93
N VAL A 19 22.67 17.93 -7.62
CA VAL A 19 21.58 17.25 -8.33
C VAL A 19 22.11 16.35 -9.44
N SER A 20 23.11 16.82 -10.21
CA SER A 20 23.73 16.03 -11.27
C SER A 20 24.46 14.81 -10.73
N LEU A 21 25.17 14.98 -9.62
CA LEU A 21 25.89 13.89 -8.97
C LEU A 21 24.95 12.80 -8.44
N PHE A 22 24.02 13.17 -7.56
CA PHE A 22 23.24 12.19 -6.80
C PHE A 22 21.95 11.75 -7.50
N LEU A 23 21.21 12.68 -8.15
CA LEU A 23 19.94 12.34 -8.77
C LEU A 23 20.07 11.85 -10.21
N LEU A 24 21.11 12.34 -10.93
CA LEU A 24 21.32 11.96 -12.32
C LEU A 24 22.49 10.99 -12.53
N GLY A 25 23.26 10.66 -11.49
CA GLY A 25 24.41 9.75 -11.56
C GLY A 25 25.52 10.20 -12.52
N ARG A 26 25.64 11.52 -12.76
CA ARG A 26 26.62 12.09 -13.70
C ARG A 26 27.95 12.36 -13.01
N THR A 27 29.04 12.30 -13.79
CA THR A 27 30.35 12.81 -13.34
C THR A 27 30.30 14.34 -13.26
N VAL A 28 30.74 14.89 -12.11
CA VAL A 28 30.72 16.33 -11.84
C VAL A 28 32.13 16.78 -11.46
N PRO A 29 32.67 17.87 -12.08
CA PRO A 29 33.96 18.42 -11.69
C PRO A 29 33.99 18.82 -10.22
N VAL A 30 35.08 18.48 -9.50
CA VAL A 30 35.25 18.70 -8.06
C VAL A 30 35.05 20.16 -7.67
N GLU A 31 35.52 21.10 -8.47
CA GLU A 31 35.37 22.53 -8.23
C GLU A 31 33.92 23.02 -8.26
N THR A 32 33.02 22.28 -8.89
CA THR A 32 31.55 22.56 -8.89
C THR A 32 30.95 22.34 -7.52
N LEU A 33 31.51 21.40 -6.76
CA LEU A 33 31.03 21.02 -5.43
C LEU A 33 31.75 21.75 -4.29
N ALA A 34 32.76 22.54 -4.59
CA ALA A 34 33.56 23.24 -3.58
C ALA A 34 32.75 24.09 -2.58
N PRO A 35 31.63 24.76 -2.98
CA PRO A 35 30.76 25.48 -2.04
C PRO A 35 29.83 24.58 -1.21
N ALA A 36 29.76 23.26 -1.49
CA ALA A 36 28.89 22.36 -0.75
C ALA A 36 29.34 22.20 0.70
N PRO A 37 28.42 21.99 1.64
CA PRO A 37 28.76 21.81 3.05
C PRO A 37 29.54 20.51 3.33
N VAL A 38 29.47 19.54 2.41
CA VAL A 38 30.23 18.28 2.49
C VAL A 38 31.34 18.30 1.45
N ARG A 39 32.58 18.12 1.90
CA ARG A 39 33.75 18.16 1.02
C ARG A 39 33.84 16.91 0.14
N PRO A 40 34.34 17.02 -1.11
CA PRO A 40 34.54 15.90 -2.01
C PRO A 40 35.24 14.69 -1.41
N GLU A 41 36.32 14.92 -0.65
CA GLU A 41 37.11 13.86 -0.01
C GLU A 41 36.28 13.11 1.06
N GLN A 42 35.34 13.79 1.71
CA GLN A 42 34.42 13.17 2.66
C GLN A 42 33.40 12.27 1.96
N LEU A 43 32.89 12.67 0.79
CA LEU A 43 32.00 11.85 0.00
C LEU A 43 32.68 10.55 -0.46
N VAL A 44 33.94 10.65 -0.90
CA VAL A 44 34.75 9.47 -1.25
C VAL A 44 35.04 8.60 -0.04
N GLY A 45 35.46 9.21 1.08
CA GLY A 45 35.76 8.49 2.32
C GLY A 45 34.54 7.76 2.93
N LEU A 46 33.34 8.30 2.70
CA LEU A 46 32.06 7.66 3.12
C LEU A 46 31.57 6.63 2.09
N GLY A 47 32.23 6.49 0.94
CA GLY A 47 31.79 5.60 -0.12
C GLY A 47 30.53 6.06 -0.86
N LEU A 48 30.18 7.34 -0.78
CA LEU A 48 29.01 7.93 -1.46
C LEU A 48 29.35 8.42 -2.89
N ALA A 49 30.62 8.60 -3.18
CA ALA A 49 31.12 8.93 -4.51
C ALA A 49 32.47 8.26 -4.74
N GLU A 50 32.84 8.15 -6.00
CA GLU A 50 34.14 7.66 -6.46
C GLU A 50 34.81 8.73 -7.34
N GLU A 51 36.15 8.76 -7.36
CA GLU A 51 36.92 9.60 -8.27
C GLU A 51 36.95 8.93 -9.66
N THR A 52 36.70 9.75 -10.69
CA THR A 52 36.71 9.32 -12.09
C THR A 52 37.48 10.34 -12.93
N GLU A 53 37.79 9.97 -14.17
CA GLU A 53 38.31 10.92 -15.16
C GLU A 53 37.25 12.02 -15.39
N GLY A 54 37.58 13.24 -14.97
CA GLY A 54 36.70 14.43 -15.09
C GLY A 54 35.97 14.85 -13.82
N GLY A 55 36.19 14.18 -12.68
CA GLY A 55 35.64 14.59 -11.37
C GLY A 55 35.12 13.47 -10.50
N LEU A 56 34.00 13.72 -9.79
CA LEU A 56 33.34 12.75 -8.93
C LEU A 56 32.11 12.16 -9.60
N ARG A 57 31.85 10.90 -9.34
CA ARG A 57 30.63 10.18 -9.70
C ARG A 57 30.02 9.56 -8.45
N SER A 58 28.70 9.65 -8.29
CA SER A 58 28.01 9.02 -7.17
C SER A 58 27.99 7.51 -7.29
N THR A 59 28.12 6.83 -6.14
CA THR A 59 27.95 5.38 -5.99
C THR A 59 26.55 5.02 -5.50
N VAL A 60 25.77 6.02 -5.08
CA VAL A 60 24.40 5.88 -4.53
C VAL A 60 23.46 6.89 -5.15
N ASP A 61 22.21 6.56 -5.24
CA ASP A 61 21.12 7.53 -5.42
C ASP A 61 20.83 8.15 -4.03
N LEU A 62 20.81 9.48 -3.94
CA LEU A 62 20.46 10.17 -2.70
C LEU A 62 19.38 11.20 -3.02
N ARG A 63 18.18 10.98 -2.49
CA ARG A 63 17.01 11.81 -2.80
C ARG A 63 16.38 12.43 -1.57
N PRO A 64 15.85 13.66 -1.67
CA PRO A 64 14.95 14.18 -0.66
C PRO A 64 13.63 13.42 -0.68
N HIS A 65 13.04 13.23 0.48
CA HIS A 65 11.73 12.66 0.69
C HIS A 65 11.01 13.46 1.77
N ALA A 66 9.76 13.82 1.53
CA ALA A 66 8.89 14.39 2.56
C ALA A 66 7.79 13.39 2.89
N SER A 67 7.56 13.16 4.17
CA SER A 67 6.42 12.39 4.63
C SER A 67 5.14 13.25 4.70
N ASP A 68 3.98 12.61 4.81
CA ASP A 68 2.68 13.31 4.85
C ASP A 68 2.53 14.23 6.07
N ASP A 69 3.32 14.03 7.12
CA ASP A 69 3.38 14.89 8.31
C ASP A 69 4.37 16.07 8.17
N GLY A 70 4.96 16.24 6.98
CA GLY A 70 5.92 17.30 6.68
C GLY A 70 7.35 17.03 7.15
N THR A 71 7.66 15.84 7.66
CA THR A 71 9.03 15.48 8.01
C THR A 71 9.88 15.34 6.74
N GLU A 72 10.96 16.12 6.65
CA GLU A 72 11.91 16.09 5.52
C GLU A 72 13.05 15.12 5.81
N LEU A 73 13.29 14.22 4.88
CA LEU A 73 14.28 13.16 4.96
C LEU A 73 15.15 13.14 3.70
N TYR A 74 16.33 12.54 3.83
CA TYR A 74 17.19 12.19 2.69
C TYR A 74 17.38 10.68 2.68
N VAL A 75 17.14 10.03 1.53
CA VAL A 75 17.18 8.58 1.43
C VAL A 75 18.18 8.16 0.37
N ALA A 76 19.17 7.40 0.80
CA ALA A 76 20.14 6.75 -0.05
C ALA A 76 19.67 5.34 -0.43
N SER A 77 19.91 4.96 -1.67
CA SER A 77 19.68 3.63 -2.23
C SER A 77 20.70 3.33 -3.33
N ASP A 78 20.59 2.17 -3.97
CA ASP A 78 21.39 1.90 -5.15
C ASP A 78 21.00 2.79 -6.32
N LEU A 79 21.99 3.09 -7.18
CA LEU A 79 21.75 3.81 -8.42
C LEU A 79 20.78 3.05 -9.32
N GLY A 80 19.72 3.71 -9.72
CA GLY A 80 18.71 3.14 -10.59
C GLY A 80 19.19 2.99 -12.05
N GLU A 81 18.34 2.38 -12.85
CA GLU A 81 18.56 2.09 -14.26
C GLU A 81 18.98 3.33 -15.10
N SER A 82 18.35 4.46 -14.82
CA SER A 82 18.63 5.73 -15.55
C SER A 82 19.97 6.37 -15.18
N GLN A 83 20.56 5.98 -14.06
CA GLN A 83 21.78 6.56 -13.51
C GLN A 83 23.02 5.70 -13.79
N ARG A 84 22.83 4.39 -14.00
CA ARG A 84 23.90 3.43 -14.26
C ARG A 84 23.57 2.59 -15.50
N PRO A 85 24.48 2.51 -16.50
CA PRO A 85 24.29 1.59 -17.63
C PRO A 85 24.46 0.13 -17.19
N GLY A 86 23.67 -0.76 -17.77
CA GLY A 86 23.77 -2.20 -17.56
C GLY A 86 22.64 -2.78 -16.71
N VAL A 87 22.69 -4.11 -16.51
CA VAL A 87 21.73 -4.84 -15.69
C VAL A 87 21.92 -4.50 -14.22
N LEU A 88 20.83 -4.32 -13.49
CA LEU A 88 20.87 -4.05 -12.06
C LEU A 88 21.50 -5.22 -11.29
N ARG A 89 22.09 -4.92 -10.16
CA ARG A 89 22.62 -5.96 -9.25
C ARG A 89 21.49 -6.84 -8.75
N ARG A 90 21.77 -8.11 -8.46
CA ARG A 90 20.77 -9.03 -7.90
C ARG A 90 20.37 -8.67 -6.46
N ASP A 91 21.33 -8.15 -5.69
CA ASP A 91 21.13 -7.60 -4.34
C ASP A 91 20.83 -6.09 -4.35
N HIS A 92 20.29 -5.60 -5.48
CA HIS A 92 19.92 -4.20 -5.66
C HIS A 92 18.90 -3.75 -4.61
N VAL A 93 19.15 -2.59 -4.02
CA VAL A 93 18.25 -1.98 -3.05
C VAL A 93 17.52 -0.83 -3.70
N LEU A 94 16.24 -1.03 -3.93
CA LEU A 94 15.38 -0.02 -4.54
C LEU A 94 15.30 1.24 -3.67
N GLY A 95 15.31 2.40 -4.34
CA GLY A 95 14.97 3.66 -3.72
C GLY A 95 13.46 3.82 -3.50
N ILE A 96 13.04 5.05 -3.22
CA ILE A 96 11.64 5.39 -3.00
C ILE A 96 10.90 5.31 -4.34
N GLY A 97 10.01 4.34 -4.46
CA GLY A 97 9.11 4.16 -5.58
C GLY A 97 7.63 4.37 -5.20
N GLN A 98 6.75 4.36 -6.21
CA GLN A 98 5.31 4.55 -6.02
C GLN A 98 4.71 3.50 -5.06
N ALA A 99 5.16 2.25 -5.13
CA ALA A 99 4.71 1.18 -4.22
C ALA A 99 5.01 1.53 -2.76
N SER A 100 6.24 1.99 -2.45
CA SER A 100 6.62 2.38 -1.10
C SER A 100 5.80 3.56 -0.58
N LEU A 101 5.53 4.56 -1.44
CA LEU A 101 4.68 5.72 -1.08
C LEU A 101 3.23 5.29 -0.86
N THR A 102 2.68 4.46 -1.74
CA THR A 102 1.33 3.93 -1.59
C THR A 102 1.17 3.18 -0.27
N LEU A 103 2.12 2.32 0.09
CA LEU A 103 2.09 1.59 1.36
C LEU A 103 2.14 2.54 2.56
N ALA A 104 3.04 3.53 2.54
CA ALA A 104 3.14 4.54 3.59
C ALA A 104 1.84 5.34 3.77
N GLN A 105 1.19 5.74 2.67
CA GLN A 105 -0.06 6.51 2.65
C GLN A 105 -1.30 5.68 3.01
N THR A 106 -1.21 4.35 2.98
CA THR A 106 -2.29 3.45 3.36
C THR A 106 -2.09 2.82 4.74
N THR A 107 -0.92 3.00 5.35
CA THR A 107 -0.61 2.47 6.68
C THR A 107 -1.24 3.31 7.77
N ASP A 108 -1.94 2.64 8.69
CA ASP A 108 -2.56 3.24 9.86
C ASP A 108 -1.54 3.96 10.75
N ARG A 109 -1.85 5.21 11.16
CA ARG A 109 -0.98 6.09 11.95
C ARG A 109 -1.32 6.12 13.44
N ARG A 110 -2.12 5.15 13.93
CA ARG A 110 -2.38 5.04 15.37
C ARG A 110 -1.07 4.82 16.14
N ARG A 111 -0.99 5.33 17.36
CA ARG A 111 0.17 5.04 18.23
C ARG A 111 0.19 3.55 18.58
N VAL A 112 1.37 2.95 18.47
CA VAL A 112 1.64 1.55 18.76
C VAL A 112 2.93 1.41 19.56
N ASP A 113 3.03 0.38 20.38
CA ASP A 113 4.27 0.13 21.12
C ASP A 113 5.32 -0.53 20.23
N ARG A 114 4.92 -1.54 19.45
CA ARG A 114 5.83 -2.34 18.63
C ARG A 114 5.34 -2.45 17.18
N ALA A 115 6.18 -2.02 16.26
CA ALA A 115 5.93 -2.19 14.83
C ALA A 115 7.01 -3.06 14.16
N LEU A 116 6.63 -3.76 13.10
CA LEU A 116 7.52 -4.54 12.24
C LEU A 116 7.48 -3.98 10.82
N ASP A 117 8.66 -3.64 10.27
CA ASP A 117 8.89 -3.39 8.86
C ASP A 117 9.52 -4.66 8.25
N LEU A 118 8.74 -5.43 7.52
CA LEU A 118 9.12 -6.70 6.95
C LEU A 118 9.59 -6.53 5.50
N GLY A 119 10.90 -6.71 5.25
CA GLY A 119 11.53 -6.40 3.97
C GLY A 119 11.81 -4.90 3.84
N THR A 120 12.62 -4.36 4.76
CA THR A 120 12.78 -2.91 4.95
C THR A 120 13.45 -2.18 3.77
N GLY A 121 14.27 -2.88 2.96
CA GLY A 121 14.98 -2.29 1.82
C GLY A 121 15.88 -1.13 2.23
N CYS A 122 15.57 0.09 1.74
CA CYS A 122 16.28 1.32 2.13
C CYS A 122 15.75 1.96 3.42
N GLY A 123 14.73 1.38 4.08
CA GLY A 123 14.20 1.83 5.37
C GLY A 123 12.98 2.73 5.30
N ILE A 124 12.36 2.91 4.14
CA ILE A 124 11.29 3.91 3.96
C ILE A 124 10.09 3.67 4.89
N GLN A 125 9.63 2.42 5.05
CA GLN A 125 8.52 2.14 5.95
C GLN A 125 8.93 2.32 7.41
N THR A 126 10.16 1.93 7.77
CA THR A 126 10.73 2.16 9.10
C THR A 126 10.67 3.64 9.49
N PHE A 127 10.99 4.57 8.57
CA PHE A 127 10.96 6.02 8.86
C PHE A 127 9.55 6.49 9.17
N HIS A 128 8.57 6.09 8.37
CA HIS A 128 7.17 6.42 8.60
C HIS A 128 6.64 5.80 9.90
N LEU A 129 7.04 4.58 10.24
CA LEU A 129 6.63 3.91 11.47
C LEU A 129 7.18 4.59 12.72
N LEU A 130 8.40 5.13 12.68
CA LEU A 130 9.03 5.82 13.81
C LEU A 130 8.25 7.04 14.30
N ALA A 131 7.43 7.65 13.45
CA ALA A 131 6.59 8.79 13.82
C ALA A 131 5.50 8.42 14.84
N HIS A 132 5.08 7.14 14.90
CA HIS A 132 3.96 6.70 15.74
C HIS A 132 4.17 5.38 16.49
N ALA A 133 5.29 4.66 16.26
CA ALA A 133 5.66 3.46 16.99
C ALA A 133 6.67 3.74 18.11
N GLY A 134 6.54 3.09 19.24
CA GLY A 134 7.51 3.14 20.33
C GLY A 134 8.85 2.48 19.95
N HIS A 135 8.78 1.33 19.30
CA HIS A 135 9.93 0.60 18.77
C HIS A 135 9.61 -0.03 17.42
N VAL A 136 10.54 0.06 16.47
CA VAL A 136 10.42 -0.56 15.15
C VAL A 136 11.46 -1.67 15.02
N THR A 137 11.01 -2.88 14.71
CA THR A 137 11.87 -3.96 14.22
C THR A 137 11.85 -3.93 12.69
N ALA A 138 13.00 -3.78 12.05
CA ALA A 138 13.13 -3.79 10.60
C ALA A 138 13.93 -5.03 10.18
N THR A 139 13.37 -5.81 9.26
CA THR A 139 14.00 -7.06 8.81
C THR A 139 14.26 -7.05 7.32
N ASP A 140 15.31 -7.71 6.88
CA ASP A 140 15.59 -7.96 5.47
C ASP A 140 16.47 -9.20 5.31
N VAL A 141 16.40 -9.85 4.16
CA VAL A 141 17.29 -10.97 3.81
C VAL A 141 18.67 -10.48 3.39
N SER A 142 18.76 -9.24 2.90
CA SER A 142 19.96 -8.61 2.36
C SER A 142 20.69 -7.78 3.41
N ASP A 143 21.97 -8.12 3.66
CA ASP A 143 22.86 -7.26 4.48
C ASP A 143 23.03 -5.87 3.87
N ARG A 144 22.97 -5.78 2.54
CA ARG A 144 23.06 -4.50 1.82
C ARG A 144 21.85 -3.60 2.12
N ALA A 145 20.63 -4.16 2.12
CA ALA A 145 19.42 -3.45 2.49
C ALA A 145 19.49 -2.93 3.94
N LEU A 146 19.88 -3.79 4.88
CA LEU A 146 20.07 -3.39 6.27
C LEU A 146 21.17 -2.32 6.43
N GLY A 147 22.22 -2.37 5.60
CA GLY A 147 23.26 -1.36 5.54
C GLY A 147 22.70 0.01 5.10
N PHE A 148 21.90 0.06 4.04
CA PHE A 148 21.21 1.28 3.60
C PHE A 148 20.24 1.79 4.66
N THR A 149 19.42 0.92 5.25
CA THR A 149 18.49 1.29 6.32
C THR A 149 19.25 1.93 7.48
N ARG A 150 20.35 1.31 7.94
CA ARG A 150 21.19 1.87 9.02
C ARG A 150 21.78 3.22 8.65
N PHE A 151 22.34 3.34 7.43
CA PHE A 151 22.90 4.60 6.94
C PHE A 151 21.83 5.70 6.94
N ASN A 152 20.66 5.41 6.39
CA ASN A 152 19.56 6.37 6.29
C ASN A 152 18.99 6.78 7.65
N LEU A 153 18.92 5.85 8.62
CA LEU A 153 18.53 6.17 10.00
C LEU A 153 19.49 7.16 10.66
N LEU A 154 20.81 6.96 10.46
CA LEU A 154 21.83 7.88 10.99
C LEU A 154 21.82 9.22 10.27
N LEU A 155 21.67 9.22 8.94
CA LEU A 155 21.57 10.42 8.11
C LEU A 155 20.41 11.33 8.55
N ASN A 156 19.30 10.73 8.93
CA ASN A 156 18.06 11.41 9.32
C ASN A 156 17.80 11.39 10.84
N ALA A 157 18.78 11.03 11.65
CA ALA A 157 18.57 10.79 13.08
C ALA A 157 17.86 11.96 13.77
N ARG A 158 18.25 13.22 13.44
CA ARG A 158 17.63 14.42 14.00
C ARG A 158 16.17 14.55 13.62
N ALA A 159 15.84 14.37 12.33
CA ALA A 159 14.46 14.48 11.84
C ALA A 159 13.56 13.36 12.38
N LEU A 160 14.14 12.17 12.58
CA LEU A 160 13.45 11.00 13.13
C LEU A 160 13.40 10.97 14.67
N GLY A 161 13.99 11.95 15.35
CA GLY A 161 14.04 11.98 16.81
C GLY A 161 14.86 10.84 17.41
N LEU A 162 15.90 10.36 16.70
CA LEU A 162 16.78 9.28 17.14
C LEU A 162 18.04 9.83 17.81
N ASP A 163 18.53 9.13 18.82
CA ASP A 163 19.88 9.30 19.33
C ASP A 163 20.85 8.56 18.38
N PRO A 164 21.70 9.27 17.62
CA PRO A 164 22.60 8.63 16.67
C PRO A 164 23.66 7.73 17.34
N ALA A 165 23.90 7.90 18.63
CA ALA A 165 24.80 7.05 19.41
C ALA A 165 24.11 5.74 19.87
N ARG A 166 22.78 5.72 19.91
CA ARG A 166 21.98 4.57 20.36
C ARG A 166 20.71 4.40 19.54
N PRO A 167 20.80 4.25 18.21
CA PRO A 167 19.63 4.08 17.36
C PRO A 167 18.84 2.81 17.73
N GLU A 168 19.50 1.79 18.30
CA GLU A 168 18.88 0.54 18.75
C GLU A 168 17.88 0.72 19.90
N ALA A 169 17.86 1.86 20.58
CA ALA A 169 16.81 2.19 21.55
C ALA A 169 15.41 2.28 20.90
N ARG A 170 15.36 2.64 19.62
CA ARG A 170 14.11 2.81 18.87
C ARG A 170 13.98 1.86 17.67
N VAL A 171 15.09 1.32 17.14
CA VAL A 171 15.09 0.48 15.94
C VAL A 171 15.98 -0.74 16.11
N SER A 172 15.44 -1.91 15.84
CA SER A 172 16.19 -3.17 15.74
C SER A 172 16.30 -3.62 14.30
N LEU A 173 17.51 -3.73 13.76
CA LEU A 173 17.78 -4.27 12.44
C LEU A 173 18.11 -5.75 12.54
N ARG A 174 17.39 -6.62 11.82
CA ARG A 174 17.59 -8.07 11.89
C ARG A 174 17.63 -8.69 10.51
N ARG A 175 18.62 -9.53 10.28
CA ARG A 175 18.74 -10.29 9.04
C ARG A 175 17.96 -11.60 9.12
N GLY A 176 17.22 -11.94 8.07
CA GLY A 176 16.57 -13.24 7.89
C GLY A 176 15.44 -13.19 6.87
N SER A 177 14.90 -14.35 6.55
CA SER A 177 13.85 -14.50 5.55
C SER A 177 12.47 -14.38 6.19
N LEU A 178 11.64 -13.51 5.62
CA LEU A 178 10.24 -13.33 6.03
C LEU A 178 10.11 -13.19 7.57
N LEU A 179 9.28 -14.02 8.21
CA LEU A 179 9.00 -13.96 9.64
C LEU A 179 10.02 -14.71 10.53
N GLU A 180 11.02 -15.34 9.94
CA GLU A 180 12.03 -16.10 10.68
C GLU A 180 12.75 -15.27 11.78
N PRO A 181 13.19 -14.01 11.51
CA PRO A 181 13.92 -13.21 12.51
C PRO A 181 13.08 -12.76 13.68
N VAL A 182 11.76 -12.88 13.60
CA VAL A 182 10.78 -12.40 14.60
C VAL A 182 9.90 -13.51 15.16
N ARG A 183 10.28 -14.76 14.91
CA ARG A 183 9.52 -15.94 15.38
C ARG A 183 9.34 -15.90 16.90
N GLY A 184 8.10 -16.03 17.35
CA GLY A 184 7.73 -16.02 18.78
C GLY A 184 7.54 -14.61 19.36
N GLU A 185 7.71 -13.56 18.57
CA GLU A 185 7.39 -12.20 18.98
C GLU A 185 6.02 -11.75 18.44
N THR A 186 5.46 -10.70 19.03
CA THR A 186 4.20 -10.12 18.57
C THR A 186 4.34 -8.61 18.38
N PHE A 187 3.58 -8.08 17.40
CA PHE A 187 3.59 -6.68 16.99
C PHE A 187 2.17 -6.13 16.92
N ASP A 188 2.04 -4.85 17.24
CA ASP A 188 0.77 -4.13 17.11
C ASP A 188 0.49 -3.73 15.66
N LEU A 189 1.57 -3.53 14.89
CA LEU A 189 1.52 -3.16 13.48
C LEU A 189 2.64 -3.85 12.71
N VAL A 190 2.28 -4.52 11.64
CA VAL A 190 3.22 -5.08 10.67
C VAL A 190 3.00 -4.38 9.33
N VAL A 191 4.06 -3.93 8.69
CA VAL A 191 4.02 -3.32 7.35
C VAL A 191 4.98 -4.08 6.45
N SER A 192 4.57 -4.39 5.22
CA SER A 192 5.43 -5.06 4.26
C SER A 192 5.12 -4.68 2.81
N ASN A 193 6.18 -4.40 2.08
CA ASN A 193 6.18 -4.46 0.62
C ASN A 193 7.02 -5.67 0.20
N PRO A 194 6.46 -6.89 0.27
CA PRO A 194 7.24 -8.10 0.04
C PRO A 194 7.67 -8.22 -1.42
N PRO A 195 8.66 -9.06 -1.75
CA PRO A 195 9.05 -9.33 -3.13
C PRO A 195 7.98 -10.19 -3.83
N PHE A 196 6.86 -9.59 -4.22
CA PHE A 196 5.66 -10.27 -4.73
C PHE A 196 5.66 -10.50 -6.25
N VAL A 197 6.69 -10.06 -6.99
CA VAL A 197 6.69 -10.22 -8.45
C VAL A 197 6.78 -11.70 -8.81
N ILE A 198 5.80 -12.13 -9.61
CA ILE A 198 5.75 -13.49 -10.14
C ILE A 198 6.74 -13.58 -11.31
N THR A 199 7.79 -14.38 -11.14
CA THR A 199 8.82 -14.59 -12.15
C THR A 199 8.80 -16.05 -12.60
N PRO A 200 8.86 -16.33 -13.91
CA PRO A 200 8.98 -17.69 -14.42
C PRO A 200 10.19 -18.42 -13.83
N ARG A 201 10.05 -19.72 -13.54
CA ARG A 201 11.12 -20.54 -12.95
C ARG A 201 11.73 -21.46 -13.98
N PRO A 202 12.89 -21.10 -14.59
CA PRO A 202 13.58 -22.01 -15.47
C PRO A 202 14.09 -23.24 -14.70
N ALA A 203 14.02 -24.41 -15.33
CA ALA A 203 14.57 -25.62 -14.76
C ALA A 203 16.08 -25.45 -14.51
N GLY A 204 16.51 -25.64 -13.26
CA GLY A 204 17.92 -25.49 -12.86
C GLY A 204 18.32 -24.09 -12.41
N GLU A 205 17.40 -23.17 -12.23
CA GLU A 205 17.68 -21.85 -11.63
C GLU A 205 18.33 -22.00 -10.24
N ARG A 206 19.46 -21.32 -10.04
CA ARG A 206 20.14 -21.29 -8.73
C ARG A 206 19.66 -20.11 -7.90
N PRO A 207 19.65 -20.21 -6.55
CA PRO A 207 19.25 -19.09 -5.67
C PRO A 207 20.03 -17.80 -5.94
N GLU A 208 21.31 -17.89 -6.28
CA GLU A 208 22.16 -16.75 -6.63
C GLU A 208 21.75 -16.05 -7.93
N ASP A 209 20.88 -16.64 -8.74
CA ASP A 209 20.41 -16.09 -10.02
C ASP A 209 19.16 -15.18 -9.86
N ARG A 210 18.62 -15.05 -8.66
CA ARG A 210 17.38 -14.33 -8.36
C ARG A 210 17.59 -12.88 -7.95
N PHE A 211 16.67 -12.03 -8.34
CA PHE A 211 16.61 -10.63 -7.87
C PHE A 211 15.90 -10.58 -6.51
N THR A 212 16.66 -10.37 -5.43
CA THR A 212 16.13 -10.44 -4.05
C THR A 212 15.07 -9.38 -3.74
N TYR A 213 15.07 -8.26 -4.43
CA TYR A 213 14.19 -7.13 -4.16
C TYR A 213 12.77 -7.27 -4.74
N ARG A 214 12.57 -8.11 -5.74
CA ARG A 214 11.26 -8.29 -6.40
C ARG A 214 10.76 -9.71 -6.40
N ASP A 215 11.65 -10.70 -6.36
CA ASP A 215 11.37 -12.10 -6.54
C ASP A 215 11.58 -12.88 -5.23
N GLY A 216 10.47 -13.34 -4.65
CA GLY A 216 10.48 -14.10 -3.40
C GLY A 216 11.02 -15.52 -3.49
N GLY A 217 11.49 -15.97 -4.66
CA GLY A 217 12.05 -17.30 -4.86
C GLY A 217 11.03 -18.43 -4.88
N LEU A 218 9.75 -18.14 -4.73
CA LEU A 218 8.64 -19.10 -4.75
C LEU A 218 7.85 -19.00 -6.07
N PRO A 219 7.22 -20.07 -6.54
CA PRO A 219 6.42 -20.04 -7.76
C PRO A 219 5.11 -19.27 -7.54
N GLY A 220 4.72 -18.49 -8.55
CA GLY A 220 3.46 -17.76 -8.57
C GLY A 220 3.29 -16.79 -7.40
N ASP A 221 2.09 -16.70 -6.88
CA ASP A 221 1.70 -15.84 -5.75
C ASP A 221 1.96 -16.46 -4.35
N ARG A 222 2.76 -17.52 -4.29
CA ARG A 222 2.93 -18.32 -3.07
C ARG A 222 3.51 -17.53 -1.91
N ILE A 223 4.43 -16.58 -2.17
CA ILE A 223 5.02 -15.77 -1.09
C ILE A 223 3.97 -14.93 -0.36
N VAL A 224 3.03 -14.35 -1.12
CA VAL A 224 1.93 -13.55 -0.55
C VAL A 224 0.98 -14.47 0.21
N ALA A 225 0.66 -15.64 -0.36
CA ALA A 225 -0.19 -16.64 0.27
C ALA A 225 0.37 -17.15 1.60
N ASP A 226 1.67 -17.44 1.65
CA ASP A 226 2.34 -17.93 2.86
C ASP A 226 2.42 -16.81 3.92
N LEU A 227 2.75 -15.57 3.53
CA LEU A 227 2.70 -14.41 4.45
C LEU A 227 1.32 -14.21 5.05
N VAL A 228 0.27 -14.25 4.25
CA VAL A 228 -1.12 -14.10 4.75
C VAL A 228 -1.49 -15.16 5.77
N ARG A 229 -1.03 -16.40 5.58
CA ARG A 229 -1.28 -17.50 6.52
C ARG A 229 -0.49 -17.35 7.83
N GLU A 230 0.74 -16.87 7.75
CA GLU A 230 1.68 -16.85 8.88
C GLU A 230 1.63 -15.56 9.71
N LEU A 231 1.33 -14.42 9.09
CA LEU A 231 1.31 -13.10 9.75
C LEU A 231 0.45 -13.05 11.02
N PRO A 232 -0.73 -13.69 11.11
CA PRO A 232 -1.54 -13.65 12.34
C PRO A 232 -0.83 -14.20 13.58
N ALA A 233 0.18 -15.08 13.41
CA ALA A 233 0.95 -15.63 14.53
C ALA A 233 1.88 -14.59 15.17
N VAL A 234 2.28 -13.54 14.43
CA VAL A 234 3.13 -12.45 14.93
C VAL A 234 2.34 -11.17 15.20
N LEU A 235 1.01 -11.20 15.10
CA LEU A 235 0.17 -10.06 15.49
C LEU A 235 -0.23 -10.18 16.96
N ALA A 236 -0.10 -9.09 17.70
CA ALA A 236 -0.71 -8.97 19.02
C ALA A 236 -2.25 -8.99 18.90
N PRO A 237 -3.00 -9.31 19.98
CA PRO A 237 -4.45 -9.12 19.97
C PRO A 237 -4.82 -7.68 19.62
N GLY A 238 -5.65 -7.46 18.58
CA GLY A 238 -5.94 -6.15 18.01
C GLY A 238 -4.86 -5.60 17.06
N GLY A 239 -3.76 -6.34 16.88
CA GLY A 239 -2.69 -5.99 15.94
C GLY A 239 -3.12 -6.13 14.48
N THR A 240 -2.52 -5.31 13.61
CA THR A 240 -2.83 -5.24 12.19
C THR A 240 -1.61 -5.46 11.32
N ALA A 241 -1.80 -6.03 10.14
CA ALA A 241 -0.78 -6.12 9.09
C ALA A 241 -1.27 -5.44 7.81
N HIS A 242 -0.41 -4.61 7.22
CA HIS A 242 -0.67 -3.86 5.99
C HIS A 242 0.38 -4.22 4.95
N LEU A 243 -0.05 -4.76 3.80
CA LEU A 243 0.84 -5.23 2.76
C LEU A 243 0.39 -4.71 1.39
N LEU A 244 1.35 -4.57 0.50
CA LEU A 244 1.11 -4.66 -0.93
C LEU A 244 1.25 -6.11 -1.37
N GLY A 245 0.59 -6.48 -2.46
CA GLY A 245 0.72 -7.82 -3.00
C GLY A 245 0.04 -7.99 -4.34
N ASN A 246 0.30 -9.14 -4.92
CA ASN A 246 -0.42 -9.63 -6.08
C ASN A 246 -0.99 -11.03 -5.82
N TRP A 247 -1.90 -11.44 -6.68
CA TRP A 247 -2.53 -12.76 -6.64
C TRP A 247 -2.97 -13.18 -8.03
N GLU A 248 -2.83 -14.45 -8.31
CA GLU A 248 -3.21 -15.02 -9.60
C GLU A 248 -4.72 -15.29 -9.66
N VAL A 249 -5.29 -14.99 -10.81
CA VAL A 249 -6.67 -15.36 -11.18
C VAL A 249 -6.56 -16.53 -12.15
N LEU A 250 -6.92 -17.71 -11.69
CA LEU A 250 -6.81 -18.93 -12.50
C LEU A 250 -8.02 -19.07 -13.42
N ALA A 251 -7.84 -19.84 -14.49
CA ALA A 251 -8.90 -20.28 -15.36
C ALA A 251 -10.06 -20.90 -14.56
N PRO A 252 -11.32 -20.75 -15.01
CA PRO A 252 -12.49 -21.27 -14.30
C PRO A 252 -12.43 -22.80 -14.21
N GLU A 253 -12.86 -23.32 -13.08
CA GLU A 253 -13.13 -24.75 -12.97
C GLU A 253 -14.32 -25.13 -13.86
N PRO A 254 -14.41 -26.39 -14.33
CA PRO A 254 -15.56 -26.83 -15.14
C PRO A 254 -16.89 -26.51 -14.44
N GLY A 255 -17.74 -25.73 -15.10
CA GLY A 255 -19.04 -25.29 -14.58
C GLY A 255 -19.04 -23.96 -13.85
N ASP A 256 -17.88 -23.32 -13.61
CA ASP A 256 -17.80 -21.97 -13.08
C ASP A 256 -17.86 -20.94 -14.22
N GLY A 257 -19.04 -20.37 -14.45
CA GLY A 257 -19.28 -19.37 -15.48
C GLY A 257 -18.94 -17.92 -15.05
N ARG A 258 -18.37 -17.70 -13.87
CA ARG A 258 -18.03 -16.35 -13.40
C ARG A 258 -16.88 -15.75 -14.20
N PRO A 259 -16.96 -14.45 -14.56
CA PRO A 259 -15.86 -13.75 -15.23
C PRO A 259 -14.63 -13.63 -14.31
N ALA A 260 -13.43 -13.44 -14.88
CA ALA A 260 -12.20 -13.24 -14.12
C ALA A 260 -12.33 -12.11 -13.08
N ALA A 261 -13.05 -11.04 -13.43
CA ALA A 261 -13.34 -9.90 -12.55
C ALA A 261 -14.13 -10.26 -11.27
N GLU A 262 -14.75 -11.44 -11.20
CA GLU A 262 -15.44 -11.94 -10.01
C GLU A 262 -14.68 -13.09 -9.34
N ARG A 263 -13.81 -13.78 -10.08
CA ARG A 263 -13.03 -14.92 -9.57
C ARG A 263 -11.77 -14.52 -8.80
N TRP A 264 -11.29 -13.30 -8.95
CA TRP A 264 -10.03 -12.82 -8.37
C TRP A 264 -9.95 -13.03 -6.86
N MET A 265 -11.06 -12.95 -6.14
CA MET A 265 -11.09 -13.09 -4.68
C MET A 265 -11.00 -14.53 -4.19
N LEU A 266 -11.23 -15.53 -5.04
CA LEU A 266 -11.35 -16.94 -4.63
C LEU A 266 -10.06 -17.49 -4.01
N ARG A 267 -8.90 -17.15 -4.59
CA ARG A 267 -7.59 -17.56 -4.04
C ARG A 267 -7.27 -16.81 -2.75
N PRO A 268 -7.30 -15.46 -2.69
CA PRO A 268 -7.13 -14.70 -1.46
C PRO A 268 -8.03 -15.16 -0.31
N GLN A 269 -9.30 -15.44 -0.56
CA GLN A 269 -10.22 -15.94 0.46
C GLN A 269 -9.75 -17.22 1.13
N ARG A 270 -9.15 -18.14 0.36
CA ARG A 270 -8.63 -19.43 0.86
C ARG A 270 -7.33 -19.27 1.66
N TRP A 271 -6.63 -18.15 1.55
CA TRP A 271 -5.37 -17.91 2.28
C TRP A 271 -5.58 -17.43 3.70
N VAL A 272 -6.68 -16.72 3.94
CA VAL A 272 -6.94 -16.09 5.24
C VAL A 272 -7.35 -17.12 6.26
N PRO A 273 -6.58 -17.28 7.38
CA PRO A 273 -6.92 -18.24 8.45
C PRO A 273 -8.25 -17.91 9.12
N GLU A 274 -8.87 -18.91 9.75
CA GLU A 274 -10.05 -18.70 10.61
C GLU A 274 -9.75 -17.70 11.74
N GLY A 275 -10.77 -16.95 12.14
CA GLY A 275 -10.65 -16.00 13.26
C GLY A 275 -9.82 -14.75 12.97
N VAL A 276 -9.40 -14.51 11.72
CA VAL A 276 -8.63 -13.32 11.30
C VAL A 276 -9.50 -12.42 10.45
N ASP A 277 -9.58 -11.14 10.78
CA ASP A 277 -10.19 -10.15 9.90
C ASP A 277 -9.30 -9.91 8.67
N ALA A 278 -9.94 -9.77 7.52
CA ALA A 278 -9.23 -9.52 6.26
C ALA A 278 -9.97 -8.53 5.38
N TRP A 279 -9.21 -7.61 4.81
CA TRP A 279 -9.71 -6.67 3.83
C TRP A 279 -8.74 -6.59 2.66
N TRP A 280 -9.20 -7.07 1.49
CA TRP A 280 -8.51 -6.97 0.22
C TRP A 280 -9.08 -5.83 -0.62
N ILE A 281 -8.21 -4.99 -1.15
CA ILE A 281 -8.59 -3.93 -2.08
C ILE A 281 -7.78 -4.14 -3.36
N GLN A 282 -8.42 -4.77 -4.37
CA GLN A 282 -7.82 -4.90 -5.69
C GLN A 282 -7.86 -3.55 -6.39
N ARG A 283 -6.69 -3.07 -6.80
CA ARG A 283 -6.51 -1.79 -7.49
C ARG A 283 -6.37 -1.95 -8.99
N GLU A 284 -5.71 -3.03 -9.40
CA GLU A 284 -5.41 -3.32 -10.78
C GLU A 284 -5.62 -4.80 -11.07
N LEU A 285 -5.89 -5.11 -12.32
CA LEU A 285 -6.01 -6.47 -12.83
C LEU A 285 -5.37 -6.47 -14.21
N ALA A 286 -4.22 -7.13 -14.35
CA ALA A 286 -3.45 -7.21 -15.58
C ALA A 286 -3.54 -8.61 -16.20
N GLY A 287 -3.65 -8.68 -17.53
CA GLY A 287 -3.48 -9.94 -18.26
C GLY A 287 -2.03 -10.41 -18.26
N PRO A 288 -1.76 -11.68 -18.66
CA PRO A 288 -0.41 -12.23 -18.71
C PRO A 288 0.57 -11.40 -19.54
N GLU A 289 0.15 -10.88 -20.68
CA GLU A 289 0.94 -10.08 -21.58
C GLU A 289 1.33 -8.74 -20.95
N GLU A 290 0.37 -8.02 -20.41
CA GLU A 290 0.56 -6.73 -19.75
C GLU A 290 1.46 -6.88 -18.50
N TYR A 291 1.26 -7.97 -17.74
CA TYR A 291 2.08 -8.28 -16.59
C TYR A 291 3.55 -8.52 -17.00
N ALA A 292 3.78 -9.36 -17.99
CA ALA A 292 5.12 -9.66 -18.50
C ALA A 292 5.83 -8.39 -19.00
N GLU A 293 5.15 -7.57 -19.80
CA GLU A 293 5.71 -6.29 -20.30
C GLU A 293 6.08 -5.33 -19.17
N THR A 294 5.22 -5.19 -18.16
CA THR A 294 5.45 -4.29 -17.02
C THR A 294 6.74 -4.66 -16.29
N TRP A 295 6.90 -5.93 -15.95
CA TRP A 295 8.05 -6.36 -15.14
C TRP A 295 9.35 -6.51 -15.92
N LEU A 296 9.29 -6.80 -17.22
CA LEU A 296 10.46 -6.78 -18.09
C LEU A 296 10.99 -5.36 -18.34
N ARG A 297 10.11 -4.36 -18.39
CA ARG A 297 10.52 -2.96 -18.44
C ARG A 297 11.15 -2.50 -17.13
N ASP A 298 10.55 -2.88 -16.00
CA ASP A 298 11.06 -2.53 -14.66
C ASP A 298 12.47 -3.09 -14.41
N ALA A 299 12.80 -4.24 -15.00
CA ALA A 299 14.12 -4.87 -14.88
C ALA A 299 15.17 -4.34 -15.88
N ALA A 300 14.84 -3.37 -16.72
CA ALA A 300 15.70 -2.92 -17.82
C ALA A 300 16.03 -4.00 -18.88
N GLU A 301 15.35 -5.12 -18.86
CA GLU A 301 15.58 -6.22 -19.79
C GLU A 301 15.14 -5.88 -21.22
N SER A 302 14.38 -4.81 -21.40
CA SER A 302 13.95 -4.29 -22.71
C SER A 302 15.10 -3.73 -23.59
N ARG A 303 16.33 -3.62 -23.05
CA ARG A 303 17.49 -3.11 -23.78
C ARG A 303 18.15 -4.14 -24.69
N ASP A 304 17.97 -5.43 -24.42
CA ASP A 304 18.42 -6.54 -25.26
C ASP A 304 17.19 -7.25 -25.87
N GLY A 305 16.95 -7.01 -27.15
CA GLY A 305 15.75 -7.51 -27.84
C GLY A 305 15.62 -9.03 -27.84
N GLU A 306 16.73 -9.79 -27.98
CA GLU A 306 16.67 -11.25 -27.96
C GLU A 306 16.44 -11.78 -26.53
N HIS A 307 17.04 -11.14 -25.54
CA HIS A 307 16.81 -11.48 -24.13
C HIS A 307 15.36 -11.18 -23.74
N TYR A 308 14.85 -10.02 -24.11
CA TYR A 308 13.46 -9.60 -23.88
C TYR A 308 12.46 -10.61 -24.45
N GLU A 309 12.65 -11.01 -25.74
CA GLU A 309 11.72 -11.94 -26.38
C GLU A 309 11.71 -13.31 -25.69
N ARG A 310 12.88 -13.83 -25.32
CA ARG A 310 12.98 -15.10 -24.57
C ARG A 310 12.31 -15.01 -23.19
N ALA A 311 12.56 -13.93 -22.44
CA ALA A 311 11.98 -13.72 -21.13
C ALA A 311 10.45 -13.52 -21.21
N TYR A 312 9.98 -12.75 -22.20
CA TYR A 312 8.54 -12.57 -22.43
C TYR A 312 7.82 -13.88 -22.71
N ARG A 313 8.38 -14.71 -23.60
CA ARG A 313 7.83 -16.05 -23.88
C ARG A 313 7.82 -16.92 -22.62
N ALA A 314 8.89 -16.90 -21.82
CA ALA A 314 8.95 -17.67 -20.57
C ALA A 314 7.82 -17.26 -19.59
N TYR A 315 7.47 -15.96 -19.51
CA TYR A 315 6.34 -15.51 -18.72
C TYR A 315 5.01 -16.10 -19.22
N LEU A 316 4.75 -16.01 -20.52
CA LEU A 316 3.49 -16.51 -21.10
C LEU A 316 3.37 -18.02 -20.97
N ASP A 317 4.46 -18.77 -21.23
CA ASP A 317 4.48 -20.22 -21.10
C ASP A 317 4.25 -20.68 -19.65
N ASP A 318 4.85 -20.00 -18.66
CA ASP A 318 4.66 -20.27 -17.24
C ASP A 318 3.21 -20.00 -16.80
N PHE A 319 2.65 -18.86 -17.20
CA PHE A 319 1.26 -18.53 -16.89
C PHE A 319 0.29 -19.51 -17.55
N ALA A 320 0.51 -19.86 -18.83
CA ALA A 320 -0.32 -20.82 -19.55
C ALA A 320 -0.27 -22.22 -18.90
N ALA A 321 0.93 -22.67 -18.50
CA ALA A 321 1.12 -23.97 -17.83
C ALA A 321 0.38 -24.06 -16.49
N ARG A 322 0.20 -22.94 -15.80
CA ARG A 322 -0.51 -22.84 -14.50
C ARG A 322 -1.97 -22.38 -14.64
N GLY A 323 -2.45 -22.13 -15.86
CA GLY A 323 -3.81 -21.67 -16.13
C GLY A 323 -4.11 -20.29 -15.55
N VAL A 324 -3.12 -19.38 -15.54
CA VAL A 324 -3.30 -18.00 -15.07
C VAL A 324 -3.93 -17.15 -16.16
N GLU A 325 -5.10 -16.56 -15.90
CA GLU A 325 -5.80 -15.67 -16.84
C GLU A 325 -5.55 -14.19 -16.54
N ALA A 326 -5.25 -13.85 -15.29
CA ALA A 326 -4.91 -12.50 -14.89
C ALA A 326 -4.14 -12.48 -13.57
N VAL A 327 -3.53 -11.35 -13.25
CA VAL A 327 -2.89 -11.08 -11.96
C VAL A 327 -3.50 -9.80 -11.37
N GLY A 328 -4.06 -9.93 -10.17
CA GLY A 328 -4.54 -8.79 -9.40
C GLY A 328 -3.44 -8.16 -8.56
N PHE A 329 -3.50 -6.83 -8.41
CA PHE A 329 -2.60 -6.04 -7.55
C PHE A 329 -3.41 -5.22 -6.56
N GLY A 330 -2.87 -5.01 -5.37
CA GLY A 330 -3.51 -4.11 -4.44
C GLY A 330 -3.03 -4.19 -3.00
N LEU A 331 -3.94 -3.81 -2.11
CA LEU A 331 -3.72 -3.71 -0.68
C LEU A 331 -4.29 -4.93 0.03
N ILE A 332 -3.53 -5.46 0.96
CA ILE A 332 -3.92 -6.56 1.85
C ILE A 332 -3.84 -6.05 3.27
N ARG A 333 -4.94 -6.12 3.98
CA ARG A 333 -5.01 -5.74 5.38
C ARG A 333 -5.53 -6.91 6.19
N LEU A 334 -4.77 -7.30 7.21
CA LEU A 334 -5.17 -8.35 8.16
C LEU A 334 -5.25 -7.74 9.55
N ARG A 335 -6.13 -8.28 10.38
CA ARG A 335 -6.18 -7.94 11.80
C ARG A 335 -6.43 -9.21 12.61
N ARG A 336 -5.66 -9.38 13.68
CA ARG A 336 -5.98 -10.36 14.70
C ARG A 336 -6.98 -9.72 15.67
N PRO A 337 -8.25 -10.15 15.70
CA PRO A 337 -9.23 -9.56 16.60
C PRO A 337 -8.75 -9.62 18.06
N ALA A 338 -9.03 -8.58 18.85
CA ALA A 338 -8.68 -8.54 20.27
C ALA A 338 -9.55 -9.50 21.10
N ARG A 339 -10.74 -9.85 20.60
CA ARG A 339 -11.71 -10.76 21.24
C ARG A 339 -12.30 -11.69 20.18
N PRO A 340 -12.64 -12.93 20.53
CA PRO A 340 -13.41 -13.80 19.65
C PRO A 340 -14.75 -13.16 19.28
N GLY A 341 -15.16 -13.29 18.03
CA GLY A 341 -16.41 -12.75 17.52
C GLY A 341 -16.56 -12.98 16.02
N GLU A 342 -17.52 -12.29 15.42
CA GLU A 342 -17.69 -12.25 13.97
C GLU A 342 -16.47 -11.59 13.32
N VAL A 343 -15.90 -12.21 12.30
CA VAL A 343 -14.74 -11.70 11.56
C VAL A 343 -15.17 -10.90 10.35
N LEU A 344 -14.49 -9.80 10.09
CA LEU A 344 -14.68 -9.01 8.87
C LEU A 344 -13.94 -9.67 7.71
N ARG A 345 -14.68 -10.03 6.64
CA ARG A 345 -14.15 -10.56 5.39
C ARG A 345 -14.61 -9.67 4.26
N ARG A 346 -13.72 -8.78 3.81
CA ARG A 346 -14.04 -7.80 2.78
C ARG A 346 -13.10 -7.92 1.60
N PHE A 347 -13.66 -8.01 0.40
CA PHE A 347 -12.94 -8.12 -0.87
C PHE A 347 -13.57 -7.13 -1.85
N GLU A 348 -12.83 -6.10 -2.24
CA GLU A 348 -13.32 -5.01 -3.08
C GLU A 348 -12.42 -4.81 -4.30
N HIS A 349 -13.01 -4.56 -5.44
CA HIS A 349 -12.30 -4.09 -6.63
C HIS A 349 -12.57 -2.61 -6.83
N LEU A 350 -11.57 -1.77 -6.62
CA LEU A 350 -11.64 -0.31 -6.69
C LEU A 350 -10.60 0.22 -7.70
N PRO A 351 -10.84 0.10 -9.01
CA PRO A 351 -9.88 0.51 -10.05
C PRO A 351 -9.79 2.02 -10.24
N HIS A 352 -10.81 2.76 -9.78
CA HIS A 352 -10.88 4.21 -9.92
C HIS A 352 -9.87 4.95 -9.00
N PRO A 353 -9.51 6.22 -9.30
CA PRO A 353 -8.63 7.02 -8.45
C PRO A 353 -9.18 7.21 -7.04
N VAL A 354 -8.34 7.06 -6.04
CA VAL A 354 -8.64 7.29 -4.62
C VAL A 354 -7.93 8.57 -4.14
N GLN A 355 -8.38 9.12 -3.02
CA GLN A 355 -7.72 10.27 -2.41
C GLN A 355 -6.66 9.81 -1.42
N GLN A 356 -5.43 10.27 -1.60
CA GLN A 356 -4.34 10.03 -0.65
C GLN A 356 -4.19 11.20 0.34
N PRO A 357 -3.73 10.94 1.58
CA PRO A 357 -3.45 9.63 2.17
C PRO A 357 -4.73 8.84 2.47
N LEU A 358 -4.72 7.55 2.17
CA LEU A 358 -5.89 6.68 2.32
C LEU A 358 -6.05 6.10 3.74
N ALA A 359 -4.97 6.11 4.54
CA ALA A 359 -4.94 5.53 5.88
C ALA A 359 -6.09 5.99 6.79
N PRO A 360 -6.47 7.28 6.87
CA PRO A 360 -7.58 7.72 7.71
C PRO A 360 -8.92 7.09 7.30
N ALA A 361 -9.20 7.00 5.99
CA ALA A 361 -10.42 6.40 5.48
C ALA A 361 -10.50 4.90 5.78
N LEU A 362 -9.36 4.20 5.68
CA LEU A 362 -9.26 2.78 6.00
C LEU A 362 -9.42 2.53 7.50
N ALA A 363 -8.80 3.33 8.36
CA ALA A 363 -8.94 3.24 9.82
C ALA A 363 -10.41 3.48 10.24
N ALA A 364 -11.02 4.56 9.74
CA ALA A 364 -12.43 4.86 10.01
C ALA A 364 -13.39 3.75 9.58
N ALA A 365 -13.08 3.05 8.47
CA ALA A 365 -13.89 1.92 8.03
C ALA A 365 -13.80 0.71 8.99
N TRP A 366 -12.62 0.41 9.54
CA TRP A 366 -12.46 -0.59 10.60
C TRP A 366 -13.26 -0.21 11.85
N GLU A 367 -13.18 1.04 12.29
CA GLU A 367 -13.92 1.53 13.45
C GLU A 367 -15.44 1.45 13.26
N ARG A 368 -15.94 1.74 12.05
CA ARG A 368 -17.36 1.56 11.73
C ARG A 368 -17.77 0.11 11.79
N ALA A 369 -16.96 -0.80 11.23
CA ALA A 369 -17.22 -2.24 11.30
C ALA A 369 -17.28 -2.74 12.76
N ASP A 370 -16.31 -2.31 13.59
CA ASP A 370 -16.27 -2.68 15.01
C ASP A 370 -17.49 -2.14 15.78
N ARG A 371 -17.88 -0.88 15.53
CA ARG A 371 -19.07 -0.31 16.14
C ARG A 371 -20.35 -1.05 15.76
N LEU A 372 -20.51 -1.38 14.48
CA LEU A 372 -21.66 -2.14 13.99
C LEU A 372 -21.72 -3.55 14.60
N ALA A 373 -20.58 -4.23 14.68
CA ALA A 373 -20.48 -5.55 15.29
C ALA A 373 -20.79 -5.51 16.80
N ALA A 374 -20.26 -4.51 17.52
CA ALA A 374 -20.49 -4.34 18.96
C ALA A 374 -21.93 -3.95 19.31
N SER A 375 -22.58 -3.18 18.45
CA SER A 375 -23.94 -2.67 18.69
C SER A 375 -25.02 -3.70 18.39
N GLY A 376 -24.73 -4.76 17.63
CA GLY A 376 -25.75 -5.70 17.19
C GLY A 376 -26.98 -4.97 16.61
N PRO A 377 -28.22 -5.37 16.92
CA PRO A 377 -29.43 -4.70 16.42
C PRO A 377 -29.62 -3.25 16.91
N GLN A 378 -28.87 -2.81 17.95
CA GLN A 378 -29.00 -1.48 18.54
C GLN A 378 -28.40 -0.39 17.64
N TRP A 379 -27.63 -0.73 16.60
CA TRP A 379 -27.17 0.24 15.61
C TRP A 379 -28.33 1.01 14.96
N LEU A 380 -29.54 0.39 14.92
CA LEU A 380 -30.75 1.03 14.42
C LEU A 380 -31.25 2.20 15.29
N ASP A 381 -30.79 2.30 16.53
CA ASP A 381 -31.19 3.37 17.45
C ASP A 381 -30.30 4.62 17.30
N VAL A 382 -29.28 4.52 16.45
CA VAL A 382 -28.39 5.65 16.13
C VAL A 382 -29.08 6.60 15.15
N ARG A 383 -28.87 7.90 15.36
CA ARG A 383 -29.22 8.95 14.41
C ARG A 383 -28.12 9.08 13.37
N LEU A 384 -28.49 9.05 12.11
CA LEU A 384 -27.56 9.06 10.98
C LEU A 384 -27.68 10.36 10.20
N VAL A 385 -26.55 10.78 9.63
CA VAL A 385 -26.45 11.87 8.65
C VAL A 385 -25.64 11.40 7.45
N ALA A 386 -25.86 11.99 6.27
CA ALA A 386 -24.96 11.79 5.15
C ALA A 386 -23.57 12.36 5.50
N ALA A 387 -22.50 11.66 5.13
CA ALA A 387 -21.14 12.19 5.31
C ALA A 387 -20.96 13.45 4.44
N GLU A 388 -20.15 14.42 4.93
CA GLU A 388 -20.00 15.73 4.32
C GLU A 388 -19.52 15.72 2.86
N ASP A 389 -18.75 14.68 2.49
CA ASP A 389 -18.20 14.48 1.15
C ASP A 389 -19.13 13.67 0.21
N VAL A 390 -20.32 13.28 0.69
CA VAL A 390 -21.25 12.46 -0.09
C VAL A 390 -22.19 13.36 -0.91
N THR A 391 -22.30 13.01 -2.20
CA THR A 391 -23.25 13.63 -3.13
C THR A 391 -24.23 12.59 -3.67
N GLU A 392 -25.47 13.01 -3.91
CA GLU A 392 -26.48 12.22 -4.61
C GLU A 392 -26.56 12.63 -6.07
N GLU A 393 -26.59 11.66 -6.97
CA GLU A 393 -26.77 11.86 -8.41
C GLU A 393 -28.03 11.12 -8.87
N ARG A 394 -28.91 11.80 -9.62
CA ARG A 394 -30.15 11.27 -10.17
C ARG A 394 -30.11 11.34 -11.69
N HIS A 395 -30.15 10.18 -12.35
CA HIS A 395 -30.13 10.07 -13.80
C HIS A 395 -31.53 9.76 -14.30
N GLN A 396 -32.11 10.68 -15.08
CA GLN A 396 -33.48 10.60 -15.57
C GLN A 396 -33.50 10.76 -17.08
N ARG A 397 -34.31 9.94 -17.74
CA ARG A 397 -34.56 10.12 -19.17
C ARG A 397 -35.42 11.37 -19.39
N PRO A 398 -35.20 12.15 -20.45
CA PRO A 398 -36.05 13.26 -20.77
C PRO A 398 -37.54 12.84 -20.85
N GLY A 399 -38.41 13.54 -20.12
CA GLY A 399 -39.85 13.26 -20.06
C GLY A 399 -40.27 12.11 -19.14
N ALA A 400 -39.34 11.42 -18.47
CA ALA A 400 -39.71 10.46 -17.43
C ALA A 400 -40.14 11.18 -16.14
N GLU A 401 -41.06 10.59 -15.38
CA GLU A 401 -41.57 11.13 -14.13
C GLU A 401 -40.58 10.90 -12.97
N HIS A 402 -39.81 9.80 -13.02
CA HIS A 402 -38.88 9.38 -11.97
C HIS A 402 -37.49 9.06 -12.54
N PRO A 403 -36.43 9.21 -11.73
CA PRO A 403 -35.07 8.81 -12.12
C PRO A 403 -35.00 7.29 -12.32
N GLY A 404 -34.30 6.86 -13.36
CA GLY A 404 -34.02 5.45 -13.61
C GLY A 404 -32.82 4.91 -12.82
N VAL A 405 -31.94 5.82 -12.37
CA VAL A 405 -30.77 5.48 -11.54
C VAL A 405 -30.57 6.57 -10.49
N ILE A 406 -30.42 6.15 -9.25
CA ILE A 406 -30.04 7.02 -8.12
C ILE A 406 -28.76 6.45 -7.54
N LEU A 407 -27.75 7.28 -7.31
CA LEU A 407 -26.53 6.83 -6.71
C LEU A 407 -25.98 7.84 -5.71
N LEU A 408 -25.24 7.35 -4.71
CA LEU A 408 -24.40 8.16 -3.85
C LEU A 408 -22.94 8.00 -4.26
N ARG A 409 -22.20 9.10 -4.19
CA ARG A 409 -20.78 9.17 -4.50
C ARG A 409 -20.02 9.83 -3.36
N GLN A 410 -18.93 9.22 -2.92
CA GLN A 410 -17.97 9.81 -1.99
C GLN A 410 -16.98 10.72 -2.74
N GLY A 411 -16.76 11.92 -2.23
CA GLY A 411 -15.76 12.86 -2.75
C GLY A 411 -14.36 12.59 -2.26
N ALA A 412 -14.21 11.93 -1.10
CA ALA A 412 -12.95 11.70 -0.41
C ALA A 412 -12.63 10.19 -0.19
N GLY A 413 -11.45 9.92 0.31
CA GLY A 413 -11.01 8.59 0.70
C GLY A 413 -11.06 7.58 -0.45
N LEU A 414 -11.82 6.51 -0.28
CA LEU A 414 -11.97 5.43 -1.28
C LEU A 414 -12.82 5.83 -2.49
N ARG A 415 -13.54 6.96 -2.43
CA ARG A 415 -14.38 7.51 -3.50
C ARG A 415 -15.35 6.50 -4.09
N ARG A 416 -15.98 5.71 -3.22
CA ARG A 416 -16.97 4.72 -3.63
C ARG A 416 -18.17 5.38 -4.28
N THR A 417 -18.80 4.60 -5.15
CA THR A 417 -20.11 4.92 -5.73
C THR A 417 -21.02 3.73 -5.47
N VAL A 418 -22.24 3.96 -4.99
CA VAL A 418 -23.25 2.95 -4.77
C VAL A 418 -24.53 3.34 -5.48
N VAL A 419 -25.14 2.38 -6.19
CA VAL A 419 -26.48 2.56 -6.76
C VAL A 419 -27.50 2.21 -5.69
N LEU A 420 -28.48 3.10 -5.50
CA LEU A 420 -29.52 2.94 -4.50
C LEU A 420 -30.83 2.46 -5.10
N THR A 421 -31.58 1.69 -4.31
CA THR A 421 -33.03 1.54 -4.50
C THR A 421 -33.74 2.87 -4.21
N SER A 422 -34.96 3.05 -4.69
CA SER A 422 -35.76 4.26 -4.37
C SER A 422 -35.99 4.41 -2.87
N GLU A 423 -36.15 3.29 -2.20
CA GLU A 423 -36.36 3.20 -0.75
C GLU A 423 -35.09 3.60 0.03
N ALA A 424 -33.92 3.12 -0.39
CA ALA A 424 -32.65 3.50 0.20
C ALA A 424 -32.31 4.99 -0.03
N ALA A 425 -32.66 5.52 -1.20
CA ALA A 425 -32.54 6.95 -1.50
C ALA A 425 -33.49 7.79 -0.61
N GLY A 426 -34.73 7.33 -0.44
CA GLY A 426 -35.68 7.95 0.49
C GLY A 426 -35.19 7.91 1.95
N PHE A 427 -34.61 6.77 2.36
CA PHE A 427 -34.00 6.66 3.70
C PHE A 427 -32.82 7.61 3.85
N ALA A 428 -31.87 7.62 2.92
CA ALA A 428 -30.70 8.48 2.96
C ALA A 428 -31.08 9.97 2.98
N GLY A 429 -32.09 10.36 2.21
CA GLY A 429 -32.63 11.73 2.20
C GLY A 429 -33.31 12.15 3.50
N ALA A 430 -33.74 11.20 4.33
CA ALA A 430 -34.35 11.44 5.65
C ALA A 430 -33.30 11.41 6.79
N CYS A 431 -32.03 11.13 6.48
CA CYS A 431 -30.92 11.10 7.45
C CYS A 431 -30.38 12.52 7.71
N ASP A 432 -31.15 13.33 8.45
CA ASP A 432 -30.78 14.70 8.88
C ASP A 432 -30.30 14.74 10.33
N GLY A 433 -30.27 13.59 11.02
CA GLY A 433 -29.90 13.49 12.43
C GLY A 433 -31.04 13.72 13.43
N GLU A 434 -32.25 14.00 12.99
CA GLU A 434 -33.39 14.20 13.90
C GLU A 434 -33.99 12.88 14.37
N LEU A 435 -34.14 11.93 13.44
CA LEU A 435 -34.70 10.60 13.69
C LEU A 435 -33.63 9.50 13.72
N SER A 436 -33.88 8.45 14.54
CA SER A 436 -33.04 7.28 14.49
C SER A 436 -33.31 6.45 13.23
N ALA A 437 -32.34 5.62 12.83
CA ALA A 437 -32.50 4.70 11.70
C ALA A 437 -33.78 3.81 11.86
N ARG A 438 -34.08 3.38 13.09
CA ARG A 438 -35.29 2.61 13.41
C ARG A 438 -36.57 3.37 13.14
N GLN A 439 -36.60 4.66 13.49
CA GLN A 439 -37.77 5.53 13.27
C GLN A 439 -38.00 5.79 11.79
N ILE A 440 -36.93 6.07 11.02
CA ILE A 440 -37.02 6.27 9.56
C ILE A 440 -37.52 4.98 8.87
N LEU A 441 -36.91 3.80 9.21
CA LEU A 441 -37.36 2.51 8.68
C LEU A 441 -38.82 2.22 9.03
N GLY A 442 -39.26 2.59 10.24
CA GLY A 442 -40.64 2.41 10.66
C GLY A 442 -41.62 3.31 9.88
N ALA A 443 -41.24 4.56 9.66
CA ALA A 443 -42.05 5.49 8.87
C ALA A 443 -42.18 5.07 7.40
N LEU A 444 -41.09 4.63 6.77
CA LEU A 444 -41.11 4.10 5.41
C LEU A 444 -41.95 2.83 5.30
N ALA A 445 -41.86 1.93 6.26
CA ALA A 445 -42.66 0.71 6.28
C ALA A 445 -44.18 0.98 6.30
N VAL A 446 -44.60 2.01 7.09
CA VAL A 446 -46.00 2.43 7.13
C VAL A 446 -46.41 3.13 5.85
N LEU A 447 -45.56 4.03 5.31
CA LEU A 447 -45.85 4.80 4.09
C LEU A 447 -46.01 3.89 2.87
N LEU A 448 -45.20 2.83 2.78
CA LEU A 448 -45.11 1.93 1.62
C LEU A 448 -45.91 0.63 1.82
N ASP A 449 -46.66 0.50 2.94
CA ASP A 449 -47.46 -0.67 3.30
C ASP A 449 -46.67 -1.99 3.24
N TRP A 450 -45.46 -1.98 3.85
CA TRP A 450 -44.53 -3.11 3.80
C TRP A 450 -44.88 -4.24 4.76
N ALA A 451 -44.66 -5.48 4.28
CA ALA A 451 -44.46 -6.65 5.14
C ALA A 451 -43.05 -6.65 5.78
N GLY A 452 -42.77 -7.62 6.65
CA GLY A 452 -41.52 -7.62 7.45
C GLY A 452 -40.23 -7.75 6.64
N ASP A 453 -40.26 -8.43 5.50
CA ASP A 453 -39.06 -8.77 4.70
C ASP A 453 -38.47 -7.55 3.95
N GLU A 454 -39.32 -6.61 3.49
CA GLU A 454 -38.87 -5.37 2.82
C GLU A 454 -38.11 -4.48 3.78
N ARG A 455 -38.62 -4.35 5.01
CA ARG A 455 -37.97 -3.56 6.06
C ARG A 455 -36.60 -4.12 6.43
N GLN A 456 -36.48 -5.45 6.48
CA GLN A 456 -35.22 -6.09 6.81
C GLN A 456 -34.19 -5.91 5.66
N ARG A 457 -34.62 -6.05 4.41
CA ARG A 457 -33.77 -5.79 3.23
C ARG A 457 -33.23 -4.35 3.22
N LEU A 458 -34.09 -3.36 3.44
CA LEU A 458 -33.65 -1.97 3.53
C LEU A 458 -32.72 -1.75 4.72
N ALA A 459 -32.98 -2.34 5.89
CA ALA A 459 -32.09 -2.23 7.03
C ALA A 459 -30.68 -2.78 6.72
N GLU A 460 -30.56 -3.87 5.97
CA GLU A 460 -29.25 -4.40 5.53
C GLU A 460 -28.57 -3.50 4.50
N GLU A 461 -29.31 -2.95 3.55
CA GLU A 461 -28.79 -1.97 2.58
C GLU A 461 -28.25 -0.72 3.31
N VAL A 462 -29.00 -0.17 4.26
CA VAL A 462 -28.55 0.95 5.10
C VAL A 462 -27.34 0.60 5.95
N ARG A 463 -27.29 -0.63 6.49
CA ARG A 463 -26.12 -1.10 7.25
C ARG A 463 -24.86 -1.09 6.38
N HIS A 464 -24.95 -1.45 5.10
CA HIS A 464 -23.85 -1.33 4.14
C HIS A 464 -23.46 0.12 3.88
N LEU A 465 -24.45 1.05 3.75
CA LEU A 465 -24.14 2.47 3.60
C LEU A 465 -23.39 3.03 4.82
N VAL A 466 -23.72 2.57 6.04
CA VAL A 466 -22.99 2.95 7.26
C VAL A 466 -21.59 2.32 7.26
N LEU A 467 -21.47 1.05 6.94
CA LEU A 467 -20.16 0.35 6.88
C LEU A 467 -19.23 1.04 5.88
N ASP A 468 -19.74 1.43 4.73
CA ASP A 468 -18.99 2.10 3.67
C ASP A 468 -18.73 3.58 3.94
N GLY A 469 -19.43 4.16 4.90
CA GLY A 469 -19.26 5.56 5.31
C GLY A 469 -20.00 6.57 4.44
N PHE A 470 -21.05 6.17 3.74
CA PHE A 470 -21.98 7.09 3.10
C PHE A 470 -22.90 7.77 4.13
N LEU A 471 -23.29 6.98 5.13
CA LEU A 471 -24.03 7.45 6.30
C LEU A 471 -23.15 7.30 7.54
N VAL A 472 -23.14 8.32 8.38
CA VAL A 472 -22.34 8.34 9.61
C VAL A 472 -23.21 8.71 10.80
N PRO A 473 -22.89 8.25 12.03
CA PRO A 473 -23.57 8.71 13.23
C PRO A 473 -23.46 10.23 13.35
N GLN A 474 -24.57 10.87 13.68
CA GLN A 474 -24.53 12.28 14.06
C GLN A 474 -23.67 12.42 15.31
N GLU A 475 -22.62 13.23 15.25
CA GLU A 475 -21.85 13.58 16.43
C GLU A 475 -22.73 14.36 17.40
N SER A 476 -22.83 13.91 18.64
CA SER A 476 -23.46 14.69 19.71
C SER A 476 -22.69 15.99 19.82
N ALA A 477 -23.37 17.13 19.68
CA ALA A 477 -22.74 18.40 19.96
C ALA A 477 -22.09 18.32 21.35
N PRO A 478 -20.84 18.81 21.53
CA PRO A 478 -20.25 18.85 22.86
C PRO A 478 -21.21 19.56 23.80
N PRO A 479 -21.40 19.11 25.04
CA PRO A 479 -22.25 19.78 25.98
C PRO A 479 -21.81 21.24 26.03
N SER A 480 -22.77 22.15 25.77
CA SER A 480 -22.55 23.58 25.87
C SER A 480 -21.98 23.87 27.26
N ALA A 481 -20.75 24.39 27.30
CA ALA A 481 -20.05 24.75 28.52
C ALA A 481 -20.75 25.90 29.28
#